data_1223680b2adf6bc16141367037ac2172
#
_entry.id   1223680b2adf6bc16141367037ac2172
#
_cell.length_a   1.000
_cell.length_b   1.000
_cell.length_c   1.000
_cell.angle_alpha   90.00
_cell.angle_beta   90.00
_cell.angle_gamma   90.00
#
_symmetry.space_group_name_H-M   'P 1'
#
loop_
_entity.id
_entity.type
_entity.pdbx_description
1 polymer ?
#
loop_
_entity_poly.entity_id
_entity_poly.type
_entity_poly.pdbx_seq_one_letter_code
_entity_poly.pdbx_strand_id
1 'polypeptide(L)'
;LRQICDEYGVALIFDEIQTGMGRTGTMWRCEAEGVTPDIMTFGKAFGGGIMPITGIICKPSMWVQQLIDNPWLLGSPTFGGNPVCCSAAIATIKYMIDNDIPGQCASKGKILKAGLESLKAKYPEIIDDVRGVGLMLAVEFVTSDIGYSIAKGLFSRGVMTAGTLVNSKCIRFEPTAVITEEQIAAVIERMDAALADTKKEYNL
;
A
#
# COMPACT_ATOMS: atom_id res chain seq x y z
N LEU A 1 12.03 -16.84 2.77
CA LEU A 1 11.68 -16.77 4.21
C LEU A 1 10.82 -17.97 4.64
N ARG A 2 9.73 -18.34 3.93
CA ARG A 2 8.84 -19.46 4.36
C ARG A 2 9.61 -20.74 4.61
N GLN A 3 10.49 -21.16 3.70
CA GLN A 3 11.31 -22.36 3.84
C GLN A 3 12.21 -22.33 5.10
N ILE A 4 12.83 -21.16 5.35
CA ILE A 4 13.67 -20.97 6.55
C ILE A 4 12.81 -21.06 7.82
N CYS A 5 11.65 -20.41 7.83
CA CYS A 5 10.75 -20.48 8.98
C CYS A 5 10.30 -21.93 9.27
N ASP A 6 10.02 -22.71 8.23
CA ASP A 6 9.64 -24.11 8.36
C ASP A 6 10.80 -24.97 8.90
N GLU A 7 12.02 -24.75 8.39
CA GLU A 7 13.22 -25.45 8.82
C GLU A 7 13.55 -25.22 10.31
N TYR A 8 13.38 -23.98 10.78
CA TYR A 8 13.71 -23.61 12.16
C TYR A 8 12.50 -23.58 13.12
N GLY A 9 11.31 -23.98 12.67
CA GLY A 9 10.11 -23.98 13.48
C GLY A 9 9.68 -22.59 13.97
N VAL A 10 9.92 -21.57 13.16
CA VAL A 10 9.60 -20.15 13.47
C VAL A 10 8.30 -19.75 12.77
N ALA A 11 7.39 -19.11 13.49
CA ALA A 11 6.16 -18.58 12.91
C ALA A 11 6.45 -17.43 11.93
N LEU A 12 5.86 -17.49 10.74
CA LEU A 12 5.92 -16.42 9.74
C LEU A 12 4.66 -15.56 9.84
N ILE A 13 4.85 -14.29 10.14
CA ILE A 13 3.76 -13.30 10.26
C ILE A 13 3.83 -12.34 9.08
N PHE A 14 2.71 -12.19 8.35
CA PHE A 14 2.56 -11.17 7.32
C PHE A 14 1.71 -10.01 7.83
N ASP A 15 2.28 -8.82 7.81
CA ASP A 15 1.52 -7.59 8.04
C ASP A 15 0.94 -7.10 6.72
N GLU A 16 -0.33 -7.45 6.48
CA GLU A 16 -1.08 -7.07 5.29
C GLU A 16 -1.95 -5.81 5.52
N ILE A 17 -1.71 -5.06 6.60
CA ILE A 17 -2.48 -3.85 6.91
C ILE A 17 -2.40 -2.83 5.78
N GLN A 18 -1.28 -2.73 5.07
CA GLN A 18 -1.11 -1.80 3.96
C GLN A 18 -1.09 -2.50 2.59
N THR A 19 -0.56 -3.69 2.50
CA THR A 19 -0.39 -4.45 1.26
C THR A 19 -1.64 -5.19 0.82
N GLY A 20 -2.52 -5.50 1.75
CA GLY A 20 -3.78 -6.18 1.49
C GLY A 20 -4.88 -5.30 0.88
N MET A 21 -6.06 -5.85 0.78
CA MET A 21 -7.26 -5.20 0.26
C MET A 21 -7.07 -4.66 -1.17
N GLY A 22 -6.49 -5.48 -2.04
CA GLY A 22 -6.34 -5.17 -3.46
C GLY A 22 -5.19 -4.25 -3.82
N ARG A 23 -4.58 -3.56 -2.84
CA ARG A 23 -3.59 -2.49 -3.04
C ARG A 23 -2.44 -2.88 -3.97
N THR A 24 -1.93 -4.09 -3.84
CA THR A 24 -0.78 -4.60 -4.62
C THR A 24 -1.17 -5.41 -5.87
N GLY A 25 -2.47 -5.46 -6.19
CA GLY A 25 -2.97 -6.15 -7.38
C GLY A 25 -3.54 -7.55 -7.13
N THR A 26 -3.48 -8.04 -5.90
CA THR A 26 -4.17 -9.24 -5.38
C THR A 26 -4.95 -8.87 -4.13
N MET A 27 -5.92 -9.66 -3.70
CA MET A 27 -6.66 -9.35 -2.46
C MET A 27 -5.70 -9.22 -1.28
N TRP A 28 -4.77 -10.16 -1.17
CA TRP A 28 -3.67 -10.15 -0.19
C TRP A 28 -2.34 -10.32 -0.91
N ARG A 29 -1.29 -9.64 -0.46
CA ARG A 29 0.03 -9.75 -1.09
C ARG A 29 0.60 -11.15 -1.00
N CYS A 30 0.32 -11.87 0.06
CA CYS A 30 0.76 -13.26 0.23
C CYS A 30 0.31 -14.19 -0.90
N GLU A 31 -0.81 -13.90 -1.56
CA GLU A 31 -1.29 -14.66 -2.74
C GLU A 31 -0.32 -14.52 -3.91
N ALA A 32 0.14 -13.30 -4.20
CA ALA A 32 1.10 -13.06 -5.28
C ALA A 32 2.48 -13.69 -5.01
N GLU A 33 2.84 -13.86 -3.74
CA GLU A 33 4.08 -14.55 -3.34
C GLU A 33 3.93 -16.07 -3.31
N GLY A 34 2.72 -16.60 -3.44
CA GLY A 34 2.43 -18.04 -3.32
C GLY A 34 2.75 -18.59 -1.92
N VAL A 35 2.66 -17.76 -0.89
CA VAL A 35 3.04 -18.10 0.48
C VAL A 35 1.84 -17.97 1.41
N THR A 36 1.57 -19.00 2.20
CA THR A 36 0.61 -18.94 3.31
C THR A 36 1.36 -18.63 4.61
N PRO A 37 1.17 -17.44 5.21
CA PRO A 37 1.78 -17.13 6.50
C PRO A 37 1.13 -17.95 7.62
N ASP A 38 1.78 -18.02 8.78
CA ASP A 38 1.19 -18.65 9.96
C ASP A 38 0.21 -17.72 10.65
N ILE A 39 0.49 -16.40 10.60
CA ILE A 39 -0.39 -15.34 11.08
C ILE A 39 -0.39 -14.22 10.03
N MET A 40 -1.55 -13.63 9.79
CA MET A 40 -1.71 -12.45 8.95
C MET A 40 -2.47 -11.37 9.72
N THR A 41 -1.98 -10.13 9.68
CA THR A 41 -2.69 -8.97 10.22
C THR A 41 -3.38 -8.20 9.11
N PHE A 42 -4.53 -7.59 9.40
CA PHE A 42 -5.27 -6.77 8.43
C PHE A 42 -5.93 -5.56 9.09
N GLY A 43 -6.22 -4.53 8.30
CA GLY A 43 -6.80 -3.28 8.80
C GLY A 43 -6.97 -2.24 7.69
N LYS A 44 -6.85 -0.97 8.05
CA LYS A 44 -6.95 0.18 7.12
C LYS A 44 -8.17 0.08 6.18
N ALA A 45 -7.94 -0.21 4.88
CA ALA A 45 -8.99 -0.31 3.86
C ALA A 45 -10.03 -1.40 4.15
N PHE A 46 -9.79 -2.31 5.10
CA PHE A 46 -10.70 -3.39 5.46
C PHE A 46 -12.08 -2.87 5.91
N GLY A 47 -12.12 -1.70 6.57
CA GLY A 47 -13.37 -1.01 6.94
C GLY A 47 -13.95 -0.08 5.88
N GLY A 48 -13.44 -0.13 4.64
CA GLY A 48 -13.91 0.71 3.52
C GLY A 48 -13.58 2.20 3.66
N GLY A 49 -12.68 2.57 4.58
CA GLY A 49 -12.38 3.96 4.92
C GLY A 49 -13.47 4.65 5.75
N ILE A 50 -14.51 3.93 6.14
CA ILE A 50 -15.68 4.45 6.88
C ILE A 50 -15.63 4.04 8.35
N MET A 51 -15.33 2.77 8.63
CA MET A 51 -15.30 2.22 9.99
C MET A 51 -13.91 1.67 10.36
N PRO A 52 -13.44 1.94 11.60
CA PRO A 52 -12.21 1.36 12.09
C PRO A 52 -12.44 -0.12 12.41
N ILE A 53 -11.75 -0.99 11.68
CA ILE A 53 -11.74 -2.42 11.95
C ILE A 53 -10.37 -2.99 11.60
N THR A 54 -9.85 -3.81 12.49
CA THR A 54 -8.59 -4.54 12.32
C THR A 54 -8.76 -5.95 12.85
N GLY A 55 -7.87 -6.84 12.47
CA GLY A 55 -7.88 -8.20 13.00
C GLY A 55 -6.65 -8.98 12.59
N ILE A 56 -6.65 -10.22 13.03
CA ILE A 56 -5.65 -11.22 12.66
C ILE A 56 -6.36 -12.48 12.16
N ILE A 57 -5.71 -13.19 11.26
CA ILE A 57 -6.06 -14.55 10.86
C ILE A 57 -4.82 -15.40 11.13
N CYS A 58 -5.00 -16.57 11.75
CA CYS A 58 -3.90 -17.49 12.01
C CYS A 58 -4.27 -18.92 11.67
N LYS A 59 -3.24 -19.74 11.39
CA LYS A 59 -3.41 -21.18 11.21
C LYS A 59 -3.88 -21.83 12.53
N PRO A 60 -4.66 -22.93 12.46
CA PRO A 60 -5.07 -23.66 13.67
C PRO A 60 -3.90 -24.07 14.57
N SER A 61 -2.73 -24.37 14.00
CA SER A 61 -1.52 -24.74 14.74
C SER A 61 -0.96 -23.62 15.64
N MET A 62 -1.39 -22.37 15.41
CA MET A 62 -0.99 -21.22 16.25
C MET A 62 -1.87 -21.12 17.52
N TRP A 63 -2.97 -21.84 17.58
CA TRP A 63 -3.83 -21.89 18.75
C TRP A 63 -3.27 -22.91 19.76
N VAL A 64 -2.53 -22.41 20.73
CA VAL A 64 -2.03 -23.25 21.83
C VAL A 64 -3.15 -23.53 22.84
N GLN A 65 -3.07 -24.65 23.56
CA GLN A 65 -4.12 -25.10 24.47
C GLN A 65 -4.46 -24.02 25.52
N GLN A 66 -3.47 -23.29 26.00
CA GLN A 66 -3.67 -22.19 26.97
C GLN A 66 -4.61 -21.08 26.46
N LEU A 67 -4.58 -20.79 25.15
CA LEU A 67 -5.48 -19.81 24.54
C LEU A 67 -6.89 -20.38 24.33
N ILE A 68 -6.98 -21.68 24.07
CA ILE A 68 -8.28 -22.38 23.92
C ILE A 68 -8.98 -22.43 25.28
N ASP A 69 -8.25 -22.79 26.34
CA ASP A 69 -8.79 -22.91 27.68
C ASP A 69 -9.06 -21.56 28.34
N ASN A 70 -8.31 -20.53 27.94
CA ASN A 70 -8.44 -19.20 28.48
C ASN A 70 -8.31 -18.12 27.38
N PRO A 71 -9.37 -17.91 26.57
CA PRO A 71 -9.35 -16.95 25.46
C PRO A 71 -9.11 -15.51 25.89
N TRP A 72 -9.26 -15.16 27.16
CA TRP A 72 -8.96 -13.85 27.72
C TRP A 72 -7.47 -13.46 27.59
N LEU A 73 -6.58 -14.43 27.42
CA LEU A 73 -5.16 -14.16 27.15
C LEU A 73 -4.91 -13.45 25.81
N LEU A 74 -5.84 -13.53 24.87
CA LEU A 74 -5.79 -12.79 23.60
C LEU A 74 -6.13 -11.30 23.76
N GLY A 75 -6.60 -10.92 24.93
CA GLY A 75 -7.18 -9.60 25.15
C GLY A 75 -8.64 -9.52 24.70
N SER A 76 -9.33 -8.52 25.20
CA SER A 76 -10.75 -8.25 24.87
C SER A 76 -10.91 -6.76 24.58
N PRO A 77 -10.78 -6.33 23.30
CA PRO A 77 -11.04 -4.94 22.96
C PRO A 77 -12.54 -4.67 23.13
N THR A 78 -12.87 -3.53 23.78
CA THR A 78 -14.26 -3.14 24.07
C THR A 78 -15.17 -3.17 22.84
N PHE A 79 -14.63 -2.79 21.67
CA PHE A 79 -15.38 -2.74 20.42
C PHE A 79 -15.08 -3.93 19.48
N GLY A 80 -14.43 -4.99 19.98
CA GLY A 80 -14.15 -6.20 19.20
C GLY A 80 -15.46 -6.85 18.72
N GLY A 81 -15.51 -7.22 17.43
CA GLY A 81 -16.72 -7.81 16.83
C GLY A 81 -17.90 -6.84 16.68
N ASN A 82 -17.68 -5.52 16.73
CA ASN A 82 -18.73 -4.53 16.57
C ASN A 82 -19.54 -4.76 15.29
N PRO A 83 -20.87 -4.96 15.35
CA PRO A 83 -21.69 -5.33 14.18
C PRO A 83 -21.66 -4.26 13.07
N VAL A 84 -21.56 -2.98 13.41
CA VAL A 84 -21.51 -1.89 12.43
C VAL A 84 -20.18 -1.94 11.66
N CYS A 85 -19.06 -2.12 12.36
CA CYS A 85 -17.75 -2.25 11.74
C CYS A 85 -17.67 -3.52 10.88
N CYS A 86 -18.20 -4.64 11.35
CA CYS A 86 -18.25 -5.89 10.59
C CYS A 86 -19.13 -5.75 9.33
N SER A 87 -20.27 -5.07 9.42
CA SER A 87 -21.14 -4.82 8.26
C SER A 87 -20.44 -3.96 7.20
N ALA A 88 -19.69 -2.93 7.62
CA ALA A 88 -18.88 -2.11 6.70
C ALA A 88 -17.80 -2.94 6.02
N ALA A 89 -17.12 -3.82 6.76
CA ALA A 89 -16.09 -4.71 6.19
C ALA A 89 -16.69 -5.70 5.18
N ILE A 90 -17.84 -6.30 5.49
CA ILE A 90 -18.56 -7.21 4.58
C ILE A 90 -18.92 -6.48 3.28
N ALA A 91 -19.50 -5.26 3.38
CA ALA A 91 -19.87 -4.47 2.23
C ALA A 91 -18.65 -4.12 1.37
N THR A 92 -17.54 -3.76 2.01
CA THR A 92 -16.25 -3.44 1.34
C THR A 92 -15.73 -4.66 0.57
N ILE A 93 -15.64 -5.82 1.22
CA ILE A 93 -15.13 -7.05 0.59
C ILE A 93 -16.02 -7.44 -0.61
N LYS A 94 -17.33 -7.40 -0.44
CA LYS A 94 -18.28 -7.69 -1.54
C LYS A 94 -18.06 -6.75 -2.72
N TYR A 95 -17.99 -5.43 -2.47
CA TYR A 95 -17.74 -4.46 -3.53
C TYR A 95 -16.42 -4.73 -4.26
N MET A 96 -15.38 -5.07 -3.53
CA MET A 96 -14.07 -5.37 -4.12
C MET A 96 -14.09 -6.61 -5.02
N ILE A 97 -14.81 -7.66 -4.60
CA ILE A 97 -14.96 -8.89 -5.38
C ILE A 97 -15.83 -8.63 -6.62
N ASP A 98 -17.01 -8.02 -6.43
CA ASP A 98 -17.98 -7.77 -7.48
C ASP A 98 -17.43 -6.85 -8.60
N ASN A 99 -16.48 -5.98 -8.29
CA ASN A 99 -15.88 -5.01 -9.21
C ASN A 99 -14.43 -5.33 -9.58
N ASP A 100 -13.90 -6.49 -9.22
CA ASP A 100 -12.48 -6.85 -9.44
C ASP A 100 -11.50 -5.72 -9.10
N ILE A 101 -11.64 -5.14 -7.92
CA ILE A 101 -10.76 -4.04 -7.47
C ILE A 101 -9.28 -4.44 -7.47
N PRO A 102 -8.88 -5.67 -7.05
CA PRO A 102 -7.48 -6.09 -7.14
C PRO A 102 -6.95 -6.06 -8.58
N GLY A 103 -7.68 -6.59 -9.56
CA GLY A 103 -7.29 -6.57 -10.97
C GLY A 103 -7.20 -5.15 -11.53
N GLN A 104 -8.12 -4.26 -11.14
CA GLN A 104 -8.04 -2.84 -11.47
C GLN A 104 -6.79 -2.19 -10.88
N CYS A 105 -6.43 -2.47 -9.62
CA CYS A 105 -5.20 -1.95 -9.01
C CYS A 105 -3.95 -2.47 -9.75
N ALA A 106 -3.96 -3.72 -10.19
CA ALA A 106 -2.85 -4.30 -10.96
C ALA A 106 -2.68 -3.59 -12.32
N SER A 107 -3.76 -3.39 -13.08
CA SER A 107 -3.71 -2.76 -14.41
C SER A 107 -3.35 -1.28 -14.34
N LYS A 108 -4.06 -0.50 -13.51
CA LYS A 108 -3.81 0.92 -13.30
C LYS A 108 -2.42 1.20 -12.70
N GLY A 109 -1.97 0.31 -11.80
CA GLY A 109 -0.62 0.36 -11.25
C GLY A 109 0.47 0.24 -12.30
N LYS A 110 0.29 -0.60 -13.32
CA LYS A 110 1.22 -0.71 -14.45
C LYS A 110 1.28 0.60 -15.24
N ILE A 111 0.13 1.24 -15.51
CA ILE A 111 0.06 2.52 -16.24
C ILE A 111 0.77 3.61 -15.45
N LEU A 112 0.46 3.75 -14.15
CA LEU A 112 1.09 4.75 -13.28
C LEU A 112 2.59 4.52 -13.19
N LYS A 113 3.03 3.26 -12.97
CA LYS A 113 4.45 2.92 -12.88
C LYS A 113 5.19 3.25 -14.16
N ALA A 114 4.67 2.88 -15.33
CA ALA A 114 5.27 3.21 -16.62
C ALA A 114 5.42 4.72 -16.83
N GLY A 115 4.41 5.52 -16.43
CA GLY A 115 4.49 6.98 -16.44
C GLY A 115 5.61 7.50 -15.55
N LEU A 116 5.73 7.00 -14.32
CA LEU A 116 6.79 7.39 -13.39
C LEU A 116 8.18 6.98 -13.88
N GLU A 117 8.31 5.79 -14.47
CA GLU A 117 9.57 5.33 -15.09
C GLU A 117 9.97 6.18 -16.31
N SER A 118 9.00 6.65 -17.10
CA SER A 118 9.27 7.59 -18.19
C SER A 118 9.81 8.93 -17.69
N LEU A 119 9.29 9.41 -16.56
CA LEU A 119 9.82 10.61 -15.90
C LEU A 119 11.22 10.39 -15.33
N LYS A 120 11.51 9.22 -14.76
CA LYS A 120 12.87 8.85 -14.34
C LYS A 120 13.84 8.89 -15.53
N ALA A 121 13.46 8.34 -16.67
CA ALA A 121 14.29 8.39 -17.88
C ALA A 121 14.51 9.81 -18.39
N LYS A 122 13.55 10.73 -18.20
CA LYS A 122 13.64 12.15 -18.59
C LYS A 122 14.46 12.99 -17.61
N TYR A 123 14.44 12.64 -16.32
CA TYR A 123 15.09 13.38 -15.23
C TYR A 123 15.98 12.47 -14.36
N PRO A 124 16.97 11.79 -14.94
CA PRO A 124 17.81 10.83 -14.22
C PRO A 124 18.67 11.50 -13.13
N GLU A 125 18.91 12.79 -13.22
CA GLU A 125 19.63 13.58 -12.22
C GLU A 125 18.78 13.92 -10.97
N ILE A 126 17.46 13.71 -11.04
CA ILE A 126 16.50 14.05 -9.97
C ILE A 126 15.90 12.77 -9.36
N ILE A 127 15.51 11.82 -10.18
CA ILE A 127 14.87 10.58 -9.75
C ILE A 127 15.88 9.45 -9.69
N ASP A 128 16.13 8.93 -8.49
CA ASP A 128 17.02 7.82 -8.25
C ASP A 128 16.35 6.48 -8.55
N ASP A 129 15.13 6.26 -8.03
CA ASP A 129 14.41 4.99 -8.23
C ASP A 129 12.90 5.14 -8.32
N VAL A 130 12.27 4.21 -9.05
CA VAL A 130 10.81 4.03 -9.14
C VAL A 130 10.49 2.57 -8.85
N ARG A 131 9.79 2.29 -7.75
CA ARG A 131 9.51 0.93 -7.31
C ARG A 131 8.10 0.73 -6.80
N GLY A 132 7.70 -0.51 -6.65
CA GLY A 132 6.41 -0.93 -6.12
C GLY A 132 5.62 -1.79 -7.08
N VAL A 133 4.42 -2.19 -6.64
CA VAL A 133 3.49 -3.07 -7.38
C VAL A 133 2.05 -2.60 -7.15
N GLY A 134 1.20 -2.84 -8.14
CA GLY A 134 -0.18 -2.34 -8.11
C GLY A 134 -0.22 -0.82 -7.91
N LEU A 135 -1.14 -0.35 -7.11
CA LEU A 135 -1.24 1.06 -6.70
C LEU A 135 -0.50 1.33 -5.37
N MET A 136 0.58 0.64 -5.10
CA MET A 136 1.53 0.88 -4.03
C MET A 136 2.90 1.15 -4.64
N LEU A 137 3.10 2.38 -5.09
CA LEU A 137 4.31 2.81 -5.79
C LEU A 137 5.05 3.87 -4.97
N ALA A 138 6.35 3.97 -5.23
CA ALA A 138 7.19 5.00 -4.63
C ALA A 138 8.20 5.51 -5.64
N VAL A 139 8.51 6.81 -5.53
CA VAL A 139 9.60 7.46 -6.24
C VAL A 139 10.61 7.93 -5.22
N GLU A 140 11.86 7.55 -5.40
CA GLU A 140 12.98 8.01 -4.60
C GLU A 140 13.77 9.05 -5.38
N PHE A 141 14.10 10.13 -4.71
CA PHE A 141 14.84 11.26 -5.27
C PHE A 141 16.28 11.24 -4.78
N VAL A 142 17.18 11.90 -5.49
CA VAL A 142 18.62 11.93 -5.16
C VAL A 142 18.91 12.58 -3.81
N THR A 143 18.11 13.59 -3.40
CA THR A 143 18.20 14.23 -2.08
C THR A 143 16.83 14.46 -1.46
N SER A 144 16.81 14.66 -0.14
CA SER A 144 15.59 15.00 0.61
C SER A 144 15.01 16.37 0.21
N ASP A 145 15.87 17.33 -0.07
CA ASP A 145 15.45 18.69 -0.44
C ASP A 145 14.74 18.71 -1.79
N ILE A 146 15.27 17.94 -2.75
CA ILE A 146 14.61 17.72 -4.05
C ILE A 146 13.27 17.02 -3.85
N GLY A 147 13.21 15.96 -3.06
CA GLY A 147 11.96 15.27 -2.75
C GLY A 147 10.92 16.21 -2.12
N TYR A 148 11.33 17.09 -1.22
CA TYR A 148 10.46 18.09 -0.63
C TYR A 148 9.97 19.14 -1.64
N SER A 149 10.87 19.65 -2.51
CA SER A 149 10.50 20.59 -3.59
C SER A 149 9.47 19.97 -4.54
N ILE A 150 9.66 18.70 -4.94
CA ILE A 150 8.70 17.96 -5.77
C ILE A 150 7.36 17.78 -5.06
N ALA A 151 7.34 17.40 -3.78
CA ALA A 151 6.10 17.24 -3.01
C ALA A 151 5.33 18.57 -2.93
N LYS A 152 6.01 19.69 -2.68
CA LYS A 152 5.44 21.03 -2.68
C LYS A 152 4.92 21.43 -4.07
N GLY A 153 5.68 21.14 -5.12
CA GLY A 153 5.30 21.38 -6.51
C GLY A 153 4.06 20.58 -6.93
N LEU A 154 3.94 19.34 -6.50
CA LEU A 154 2.75 18.49 -6.70
C LEU A 154 1.54 19.05 -5.95
N PHE A 155 1.72 19.39 -4.68
CA PHE A 155 0.65 19.95 -3.85
C PHE A 155 0.08 21.24 -4.44
N SER A 156 0.93 22.16 -4.90
CA SER A 156 0.49 23.41 -5.55
C SER A 156 -0.28 23.17 -6.86
N ARG A 157 -0.13 21.99 -7.46
CA ARG A 157 -0.85 21.55 -8.66
C ARG A 157 -2.04 20.64 -8.35
N GLY A 158 -2.44 20.56 -7.08
CA GLY A 158 -3.59 19.77 -6.65
C GLY A 158 -3.35 18.26 -6.63
N VAL A 159 -2.08 17.81 -6.50
CA VAL A 159 -1.72 16.41 -6.26
C VAL A 159 -1.17 16.28 -4.86
N MET A 160 -1.95 15.68 -3.97
CA MET A 160 -1.53 15.40 -2.60
C MET A 160 -0.83 14.04 -2.54
N THR A 161 0.41 14.04 -2.07
CA THR A 161 1.23 12.84 -1.89
C THR A 161 1.64 12.69 -0.43
N ALA A 162 2.09 11.50 -0.06
CA ALA A 162 2.62 11.22 1.27
C ALA A 162 4.10 10.81 1.20
N GLY A 163 4.90 11.37 2.09
CA GLY A 163 6.26 10.90 2.33
C GLY A 163 6.28 9.53 3.03
N THR A 164 7.47 9.03 3.26
CA THR A 164 7.71 7.86 4.11
C THR A 164 8.22 8.29 5.49
N LEU A 165 7.97 7.46 6.51
CA LEU A 165 8.42 7.76 7.87
C LEU A 165 9.93 7.56 8.07
N VAL A 166 10.57 6.77 7.21
CA VAL A 166 11.96 6.31 7.39
C VAL A 166 12.92 6.83 6.33
N ASN A 167 12.41 7.33 5.19
CA ASN A 167 13.22 7.85 4.11
C ASN A 167 12.61 9.12 3.53
N SER A 168 13.17 10.27 3.89
CA SER A 168 12.69 11.59 3.45
C SER A 168 12.91 11.88 1.97
N LYS A 169 13.74 11.08 1.28
CA LYS A 169 13.92 11.15 -0.17
C LYS A 169 12.76 10.52 -0.95
N CYS A 170 11.85 9.82 -0.28
CA CYS A 170 10.88 8.97 -0.95
C CYS A 170 9.47 9.55 -0.83
N ILE A 171 8.77 9.65 -1.95
CA ILE A 171 7.34 9.99 -2.04
C ILE A 171 6.57 8.75 -2.47
N ARG A 172 5.46 8.46 -1.75
CA ARG A 172 4.55 7.36 -2.07
C ARG A 172 3.43 7.82 -2.98
N PHE A 173 3.12 7.00 -3.98
CA PHE A 173 1.98 7.12 -4.86
C PHE A 173 1.01 5.98 -4.56
N GLU A 174 0.05 6.26 -3.70
CA GLU A 174 -0.96 5.30 -3.21
C GLU A 174 -2.36 5.89 -3.41
N PRO A 175 -2.79 6.11 -4.67
CA PRO A 175 -4.09 6.72 -4.95
C PRO A 175 -5.24 5.79 -4.51
N THR A 176 -6.47 6.32 -4.57
CA THR A 176 -7.66 5.49 -4.42
C THR A 176 -7.68 4.36 -5.44
N ALA A 177 -8.19 3.18 -5.06
CA ALA A 177 -8.30 2.03 -5.95
C ALA A 177 -9.20 2.29 -7.17
N VAL A 178 -10.11 3.26 -7.05
CA VAL A 178 -11.04 3.66 -8.13
C VAL A 178 -10.53 4.83 -8.98
N ILE A 179 -9.25 5.20 -8.87
CA ILE A 179 -8.62 6.22 -9.72
C ILE A 179 -8.84 5.89 -11.21
N THR A 180 -9.09 6.89 -12.04
CA THR A 180 -9.26 6.71 -13.50
C THR A 180 -7.91 6.87 -14.23
N GLU A 181 -7.86 6.40 -15.48
CA GLU A 181 -6.66 6.54 -16.32
C GLU A 181 -6.38 8.01 -16.64
N GLU A 182 -7.44 8.82 -16.83
CA GLU A 182 -7.31 10.26 -17.05
C GLU A 182 -6.71 10.96 -15.81
N GLN A 183 -7.10 10.54 -14.61
CA GLN A 183 -6.51 11.05 -13.37
C GLN A 183 -5.05 10.63 -13.23
N ILE A 184 -4.70 9.40 -13.63
CA ILE A 184 -3.29 8.95 -13.65
C ILE A 184 -2.49 9.81 -14.63
N ALA A 185 -2.99 10.03 -15.85
CA ALA A 185 -2.33 10.89 -16.84
C ALA A 185 -2.10 12.31 -16.30
N ALA A 186 -3.12 12.89 -15.65
CA ALA A 186 -3.02 14.21 -15.03
C ALA A 186 -1.96 14.26 -13.91
N VAL A 187 -1.81 13.18 -13.11
CA VAL A 187 -0.76 13.09 -12.09
C VAL A 187 0.63 13.09 -12.72
N ILE A 188 0.82 12.31 -13.79
CA ILE A 188 2.11 12.25 -14.51
C ILE A 188 2.47 13.59 -15.13
N GLU A 189 1.51 14.28 -15.79
CA GLU A 189 1.70 15.61 -16.35
C GLU A 189 2.11 16.64 -15.29
N ARG A 190 1.39 16.66 -14.16
CA ARG A 190 1.68 17.57 -13.04
C ARG A 190 3.02 17.29 -12.38
N MET A 191 3.41 16.02 -12.32
CA MET A 191 4.72 15.61 -11.82
C MET A 191 5.83 16.04 -12.78
N ASP A 192 5.64 15.92 -14.10
CA ASP A 192 6.60 16.39 -15.10
C ASP A 192 6.84 17.90 -14.94
N ALA A 193 5.76 18.70 -14.78
CA ALA A 193 5.88 20.12 -14.53
C ALA A 193 6.60 20.45 -13.20
N ALA A 194 6.35 19.70 -12.14
CA ALA A 194 7.05 19.88 -10.85
C ALA A 194 8.54 19.55 -10.97
N LEU A 195 8.88 18.48 -11.68
CA LEU A 195 10.27 18.10 -11.97
C LEU A 195 11.01 19.15 -12.79
N ALA A 196 10.36 19.70 -13.83
CA ALA A 196 10.94 20.78 -14.64
C ALA A 196 11.22 22.06 -13.84
N ASP A 197 10.35 22.42 -12.90
CA ASP A 197 10.56 23.58 -12.03
C ASP A 197 11.69 23.31 -11.02
N THR A 198 11.71 22.14 -10.41
CA THR A 198 12.79 21.74 -9.49
C THR A 198 14.14 21.69 -10.21
N LYS A 199 14.19 21.19 -11.44
CA LYS A 199 15.42 21.21 -12.25
C LYS A 199 15.98 22.63 -12.41
N LYS A 200 15.12 23.61 -12.67
CA LYS A 200 15.53 25.04 -12.75
C LYS A 200 15.97 25.59 -11.40
N GLU A 201 15.23 25.27 -10.33
CA GLU A 201 15.50 25.73 -8.97
C GLU A 201 16.89 25.31 -8.49
N TYR A 202 17.28 24.08 -8.80
CA TYR A 202 18.56 23.48 -8.37
C TYR A 202 19.67 23.55 -9.41
N ASN A 203 19.44 24.16 -10.59
CA ASN A 203 20.39 24.27 -11.72
C ASN A 203 20.96 22.91 -12.16
N LEU A 204 20.11 21.88 -12.29
CA LEU A 204 20.43 20.53 -12.69
C LEU A 204 20.33 20.31 -14.21
#